data_3626e599ade83dee115809049fede318
#
_entry.id   3626e599ade83dee115809049fede318
#
_cell.length_a   1.000
_cell.length_b   1.000
_cell.length_c   1.000
_cell.angle_alpha   90.00
_cell.angle_beta   90.00
_cell.angle_gamma   90.00
#
_symmetry.space_group_name_H-M   'P 1'
#
loop_
_entity.id
_entity.type
_entity.pdbx_description
1 polymer ?
#
loop_
_entity_poly.entity_id
_entity_poly.type
_entity_poly.pdbx_seq_one_letter_code
_entity_poly.pdbx_strand_id
1 'polypeptide(L)'
;ENYVLGEMTAKPNMIEVSCGESKFKKIDHVGVMVSLKGQSEDFDSEYSPVLYDANGDALNDANVSFSNDTIKVSTQVLSTKEIPVYVETEGAPASGYRLVQTDYKPESIQVSGTKEALEKEVSIKVPISIARAKKDIEKGIDLREYLPSGLSIVGETTTVSVRCDIEKNGQRVLGLTSSDIAVRNLPKNYTMNFEPENGKYSVELLGEDATLADVNVGDLGAYVDLNGLSDGSHTLELKYSLPTGVQVKNKIKIKVKLKRQEGEVTDAPSTPTPTVE
;
A
#
# COMPACT_ATOMS: atom_id res chain seq x y z
N GLU A 1 -31.83 -3.91 -9.60
CA GLU A 1 -30.41 -3.73 -10.01
C GLU A 1 -29.41 -3.83 -8.85
N ASN A 2 -29.90 -4.04 -7.62
CA ASN A 2 -29.05 -4.19 -6.43
C ASN A 2 -28.93 -5.65 -5.97
N TYR A 3 -29.37 -6.60 -6.80
CA TYR A 3 -29.41 -8.02 -6.46
C TYR A 3 -28.91 -8.86 -7.62
N VAL A 4 -28.26 -9.97 -7.28
CA VAL A 4 -27.82 -10.99 -8.25
C VAL A 4 -28.21 -12.37 -7.76
N LEU A 5 -28.32 -13.30 -8.69
CA LEU A 5 -28.57 -14.70 -8.39
C LEU A 5 -27.36 -15.29 -7.65
N GLY A 6 -27.59 -15.88 -6.49
CA GLY A 6 -26.64 -16.73 -5.78
C GLY A 6 -26.77 -18.19 -6.20
N GLU A 7 -26.76 -19.09 -5.23
CA GLU A 7 -26.92 -20.52 -5.46
C GLU A 7 -28.39 -20.88 -5.70
N MET A 8 -28.63 -21.78 -6.65
CA MET A 8 -29.92 -22.44 -6.86
C MET A 8 -29.79 -23.94 -6.64
N THR A 9 -30.70 -24.50 -5.85
CA THR A 9 -30.78 -25.94 -5.65
C THR A 9 -32.17 -26.45 -5.95
N ALA A 10 -32.24 -27.57 -6.70
CA ALA A 10 -33.50 -28.24 -7.05
C ALA A 10 -33.65 -29.56 -6.29
N LYS A 11 -34.87 -29.83 -5.77
CA LYS A 11 -35.22 -31.10 -5.10
C LYS A 11 -36.56 -31.62 -5.61
N PRO A 12 -36.61 -32.87 -6.17
CA PRO A 12 -35.46 -33.72 -6.45
C PRO A 12 -34.56 -33.14 -7.57
N ASN A 13 -33.29 -33.48 -7.56
CA ASN A 13 -32.34 -33.07 -8.60
C ASN A 13 -32.30 -34.01 -9.80
N MET A 14 -32.99 -35.14 -9.74
CA MET A 14 -33.26 -36.09 -10.83
C MET A 14 -34.70 -36.53 -10.76
N ILE A 15 -35.31 -36.65 -11.91
CA ILE A 15 -36.67 -37.19 -12.09
C ILE A 15 -36.69 -38.19 -13.27
N GLU A 16 -37.60 -39.16 -13.19
CA GLU A 16 -37.83 -40.08 -14.27
C GLU A 16 -38.84 -39.49 -15.27
N VAL A 17 -38.55 -39.65 -16.56
CA VAL A 17 -39.41 -39.20 -17.64
C VAL A 17 -39.83 -40.41 -18.45
N SER A 18 -41.12 -40.64 -18.60
CA SER A 18 -41.68 -41.68 -19.46
C SER A 18 -42.38 -41.05 -20.65
N CYS A 19 -41.95 -41.40 -21.86
CA CYS A 19 -42.55 -40.88 -23.10
C CYS A 19 -42.30 -41.84 -24.27
N GLY A 20 -42.90 -41.57 -25.43
CA GLY A 20 -42.66 -42.33 -26.64
C GLY A 20 -41.22 -42.20 -27.16
N GLU A 21 -40.68 -43.27 -27.77
CA GLU A 21 -39.30 -43.35 -28.26
C GLU A 21 -38.89 -42.18 -29.17
N SER A 22 -39.77 -41.75 -30.07
CA SER A 22 -39.52 -40.64 -30.99
C SER A 22 -39.36 -39.30 -30.31
N LYS A 23 -39.99 -39.10 -29.14
CA LYS A 23 -39.86 -37.91 -28.31
C LYS A 23 -38.61 -38.02 -27.43
N PHE A 24 -38.38 -39.20 -26.85
CA PHE A 24 -37.20 -39.46 -26.02
C PHE A 24 -35.90 -39.08 -26.72
N LYS A 25 -35.78 -39.41 -28.03
CA LYS A 25 -34.58 -39.05 -28.83
C LYS A 25 -34.36 -37.55 -29.02
N LYS A 26 -35.36 -36.71 -28.74
CA LYS A 26 -35.27 -35.24 -28.86
C LYS A 26 -34.99 -34.54 -27.55
N ILE A 27 -35.18 -35.26 -26.43
CA ILE A 27 -34.96 -34.69 -25.10
C ILE A 27 -33.47 -34.68 -24.81
N ASP A 28 -32.93 -33.48 -24.45
CA ASP A 28 -31.58 -33.31 -23.95
C ASP A 28 -31.60 -33.31 -22.44
N HIS A 29 -32.43 -32.45 -21.83
CA HIS A 29 -32.54 -32.37 -20.41
C HIS A 29 -33.94 -31.93 -19.93
N VAL A 30 -34.17 -32.06 -18.63
CA VAL A 30 -35.36 -31.51 -17.94
C VAL A 30 -34.91 -30.32 -17.12
N GLY A 31 -35.64 -29.22 -17.20
CA GLY A 31 -35.36 -27.99 -16.47
C GLY A 31 -36.61 -27.40 -15.84
N VAL A 32 -36.42 -26.34 -15.09
CA VAL A 32 -37.49 -25.46 -14.59
C VAL A 32 -37.15 -24.02 -14.90
N MET A 33 -38.15 -23.21 -15.19
CA MET A 33 -37.95 -21.79 -15.44
C MET A 33 -38.28 -21.01 -14.17
N VAL A 34 -37.26 -20.37 -13.56
CA VAL A 34 -37.40 -19.57 -12.34
C VAL A 34 -37.38 -18.10 -12.70
N SER A 35 -38.41 -17.35 -12.29
CA SER A 35 -38.44 -15.90 -12.48
C SER A 35 -37.87 -15.20 -11.26
N LEU A 36 -36.83 -14.38 -11.47
CA LEU A 36 -36.19 -13.57 -10.43
C LEU A 36 -36.77 -12.14 -10.37
N LYS A 37 -37.77 -11.83 -11.18
CA LYS A 37 -38.34 -10.48 -11.29
C LYS A 37 -38.98 -10.07 -9.98
N GLY A 38 -38.46 -8.98 -9.36
CA GLY A 38 -38.98 -8.41 -8.13
C GLY A 38 -38.57 -9.16 -6.84
N GLN A 39 -37.69 -10.15 -6.95
CA GLN A 39 -37.14 -10.84 -5.80
C GLN A 39 -35.93 -10.06 -5.21
N SER A 40 -35.93 -9.90 -3.88
CA SER A 40 -34.89 -9.21 -3.12
C SER A 40 -34.37 -10.01 -1.93
N GLU A 41 -34.94 -11.17 -1.69
CA GLU A 41 -34.63 -12.10 -0.60
C GLU A 41 -34.64 -13.53 -1.11
N ASP A 42 -34.01 -14.43 -0.37
CA ASP A 42 -34.02 -15.86 -0.65
C ASP A 42 -35.47 -16.37 -0.66
N PHE A 43 -35.75 -17.25 -1.59
CA PHE A 43 -37.11 -17.82 -1.71
C PHE A 43 -37.08 -19.27 -2.14
N ASP A 44 -38.11 -19.98 -1.73
CA ASP A 44 -38.47 -21.33 -2.15
C ASP A 44 -39.69 -21.28 -3.00
N SER A 45 -39.71 -21.95 -4.12
CA SER A 45 -40.87 -22.09 -4.98
C SER A 45 -40.95 -23.46 -5.64
N GLU A 46 -42.14 -23.89 -6.01
CA GLU A 46 -42.37 -25.14 -6.74
C GLU A 46 -42.70 -24.82 -8.19
N TYR A 47 -42.07 -25.57 -9.07
CA TYR A 47 -42.19 -25.41 -10.51
C TYR A 47 -42.49 -26.77 -11.19
N SER A 48 -43.26 -26.73 -12.25
CA SER A 48 -43.45 -27.93 -13.10
C SER A 48 -42.22 -28.15 -13.97
N PRO A 49 -41.78 -29.41 -14.13
CA PRO A 49 -40.69 -29.75 -15.01
C PRO A 49 -41.03 -29.46 -16.49
N VAL A 50 -40.04 -28.98 -17.25
CA VAL A 50 -40.15 -28.71 -18.69
C VAL A 50 -39.07 -29.49 -19.40
N LEU A 51 -39.42 -30.12 -20.54
CA LEU A 51 -38.45 -30.81 -21.38
C LEU A 51 -37.78 -29.82 -22.34
N TYR A 52 -36.50 -29.96 -22.52
CA TYR A 52 -35.70 -29.15 -23.46
C TYR A 52 -34.96 -30.03 -24.44
N ASP A 53 -34.85 -29.56 -25.68
CA ASP A 53 -33.99 -30.16 -26.68
C ASP A 53 -32.52 -29.65 -26.59
N ALA A 54 -31.65 -30.18 -27.45
CA ALA A 54 -30.26 -29.80 -27.49
C ALA A 54 -30.00 -28.32 -27.89
N ASN A 55 -30.99 -27.62 -28.43
CA ASN A 55 -30.92 -26.20 -28.76
C ASN A 55 -31.38 -25.30 -27.59
N GLY A 56 -31.94 -25.91 -26.52
CA GLY A 56 -32.55 -25.19 -25.40
C GLY A 56 -34.02 -24.81 -25.64
N ASP A 57 -34.67 -25.32 -26.67
CA ASP A 57 -36.08 -25.08 -26.97
C ASP A 57 -36.97 -26.00 -26.12
N ALA A 58 -38.04 -25.43 -25.57
CA ALA A 58 -39.00 -26.20 -24.79
C ALA A 58 -39.80 -27.14 -25.69
N LEU A 59 -39.82 -28.43 -25.33
CA LEU A 59 -40.59 -29.44 -26.02
C LEU A 59 -42.01 -29.52 -25.43
N ASN A 60 -42.96 -29.81 -26.31
CA ASN A 60 -44.32 -30.11 -25.89
C ASN A 60 -44.37 -31.38 -25.01
N ASP A 61 -45.00 -31.34 -23.84
CA ASP A 61 -45.12 -32.42 -22.85
C ASP A 61 -46.32 -33.36 -23.07
N ALA A 62 -47.07 -33.20 -24.17
CA ALA A 62 -48.18 -34.10 -24.50
C ALA A 62 -47.70 -35.57 -24.58
N ASN A 63 -48.38 -36.45 -23.82
CA ASN A 63 -48.02 -37.88 -23.67
C ASN A 63 -46.65 -38.11 -23.02
N VAL A 64 -46.29 -37.26 -22.05
CA VAL A 64 -45.14 -37.43 -21.18
C VAL A 64 -45.63 -37.58 -19.77
N SER A 65 -45.02 -38.44 -19.00
CA SER A 65 -45.21 -38.49 -17.55
C SER A 65 -43.90 -38.32 -16.81
N PHE A 66 -43.95 -37.57 -15.73
CA PHE A 66 -42.81 -37.33 -14.84
C PHE A 66 -43.05 -38.10 -13.51
N SER A 67 -41.97 -38.58 -12.90
CA SER A 67 -42.04 -39.19 -11.56
C SER A 67 -42.44 -38.18 -10.47
N ASN A 68 -42.22 -36.89 -10.73
CA ASN A 68 -42.59 -35.78 -9.87
C ASN A 68 -43.23 -34.67 -10.71
N ASP A 69 -44.44 -34.26 -10.38
CA ASP A 69 -45.16 -33.20 -11.10
C ASP A 69 -44.66 -31.80 -10.74
N THR A 70 -43.98 -31.67 -9.58
CA THR A 70 -43.34 -30.44 -9.12
C THR A 70 -41.91 -30.66 -8.64
N ILE A 71 -41.10 -29.67 -8.84
CA ILE A 71 -39.72 -29.58 -8.36
C ILE A 71 -39.62 -28.36 -7.47
N LYS A 72 -39.22 -28.57 -6.21
CA LYS A 72 -38.95 -27.47 -5.28
C LYS A 72 -37.58 -26.88 -5.62
N VAL A 73 -37.53 -25.57 -5.89
CA VAL A 73 -36.28 -24.83 -6.12
C VAL A 73 -36.07 -23.83 -4.99
N SER A 74 -34.95 -23.95 -4.32
CA SER A 74 -34.44 -22.97 -3.36
C SER A 74 -33.50 -22.05 -4.07
N THR A 75 -33.77 -20.75 -4.04
CA THR A 75 -33.01 -19.72 -4.77
C THR A 75 -32.45 -18.72 -3.78
N GLN A 76 -31.15 -18.55 -3.79
CA GLN A 76 -30.46 -17.52 -3.02
C GLN A 76 -30.38 -16.22 -3.82
N VAL A 77 -30.71 -15.10 -3.20
CA VAL A 77 -30.63 -13.76 -3.78
C VAL A 77 -29.59 -12.94 -3.01
N LEU A 78 -28.48 -12.63 -3.66
CA LEU A 78 -27.39 -11.87 -3.06
C LEU A 78 -27.56 -10.38 -3.34
N SER A 79 -27.38 -9.56 -2.31
CA SER A 79 -27.31 -8.11 -2.46
C SER A 79 -25.99 -7.71 -3.12
N THR A 80 -25.99 -6.55 -3.80
CA THR A 80 -24.78 -5.99 -4.36
C THR A 80 -24.41 -4.66 -3.68
N LYS A 81 -23.10 -4.37 -3.61
CA LYS A 81 -22.57 -3.13 -3.04
C LYS A 81 -21.34 -2.72 -3.86
N GLU A 82 -21.20 -1.43 -4.06
CA GLU A 82 -19.95 -0.86 -4.58
C GLU A 82 -18.95 -0.69 -3.44
N ILE A 83 -17.75 -1.22 -3.61
CA ILE A 83 -16.65 -1.12 -2.64
C ILE A 83 -15.42 -0.46 -3.25
N PRO A 84 -14.70 0.37 -2.48
CA PRO A 84 -13.50 1.02 -2.97
C PRO A 84 -12.33 0.05 -3.10
N VAL A 85 -11.48 0.34 -4.08
CA VAL A 85 -10.19 -0.31 -4.31
C VAL A 85 -9.10 0.68 -3.93
N TYR A 86 -8.16 0.27 -3.08
CA TYR A 86 -6.98 1.06 -2.71
C TYR A 86 -5.71 0.33 -3.12
N VAL A 87 -4.79 1.07 -3.71
CA VAL A 87 -3.45 0.56 -4.02
C VAL A 87 -2.46 1.08 -2.99
N GLU A 88 -1.78 0.16 -2.32
CA GLU A 88 -0.76 0.48 -1.31
C GLU A 88 0.62 0.13 -1.87
N THR A 89 1.52 1.13 -1.97
CA THR A 89 2.88 0.90 -2.45
C THR A 89 3.75 0.34 -1.34
N GLU A 90 4.53 -0.71 -1.63
CA GLU A 90 5.44 -1.35 -0.69
C GLU A 90 6.90 -1.14 -1.08
N GLY A 91 7.74 -0.83 -0.08
CA GLY A 91 9.15 -0.57 -0.26
C GLY A 91 9.44 0.85 -0.76
N ALA A 92 10.66 1.07 -1.27
CA ALA A 92 11.11 2.34 -1.81
C ALA A 92 11.84 2.12 -3.13
N PRO A 93 11.78 3.10 -4.07
CA PRO A 93 12.58 3.08 -5.28
C PRO A 93 14.08 2.94 -4.99
N ALA A 94 14.87 2.62 -6.01
CA ALA A 94 16.32 2.55 -5.88
C ALA A 94 16.89 3.91 -5.43
N SER A 95 18.05 3.87 -4.77
CA SER A 95 18.77 5.11 -4.42
C SER A 95 18.95 6.02 -5.63
N GLY A 96 18.59 7.29 -5.50
CA GLY A 96 18.59 8.27 -6.57
C GLY A 96 17.35 8.27 -7.46
N TYR A 97 16.28 7.58 -7.04
CA TYR A 97 14.97 7.58 -7.70
C TYR A 97 13.87 7.87 -6.68
N ARG A 98 12.72 8.38 -7.15
CA ARG A 98 11.54 8.67 -6.34
C ARG A 98 10.28 8.16 -7.02
N LEU A 99 9.26 7.86 -6.23
CA LEU A 99 7.89 7.71 -6.70
C LEU A 99 7.29 9.11 -6.85
N VAL A 100 6.75 9.42 -8.03
CA VAL A 100 6.10 10.69 -8.33
C VAL A 100 4.62 10.60 -8.05
N GLN A 101 3.97 9.60 -8.65
CA GLN A 101 2.54 9.34 -8.43
C GLN A 101 2.21 7.87 -8.63
N THR A 102 1.04 7.49 -8.15
CA THR A 102 0.45 6.16 -8.38
C THR A 102 -0.96 6.37 -8.90
N ASP A 103 -1.21 5.91 -10.12
CA ASP A 103 -2.51 5.90 -10.76
C ASP A 103 -3.03 4.48 -10.86
N TYR A 104 -4.35 4.30 -10.68
CA TYR A 104 -4.97 3.00 -10.85
C TYR A 104 -6.43 3.10 -11.24
N LYS A 105 -6.91 2.10 -11.94
CA LYS A 105 -8.33 1.96 -12.34
C LYS A 105 -8.72 0.49 -12.37
N PRO A 106 -9.95 0.16 -11.93
CA PRO A 106 -10.97 1.04 -11.35
C PRO A 106 -10.66 1.45 -9.90
N GLU A 107 -11.25 2.55 -9.42
CA GLU A 107 -11.18 3.02 -8.03
C GLU A 107 -12.22 2.34 -7.14
N SER A 108 -13.25 1.73 -7.75
CA SER A 108 -14.29 0.95 -7.07
C SER A 108 -14.75 -0.18 -7.96
N ILE A 109 -15.31 -1.22 -7.35
CA ILE A 109 -15.94 -2.35 -8.04
C ILE A 109 -17.25 -2.73 -7.36
N GLN A 110 -18.16 -3.33 -8.14
CA GLN A 110 -19.38 -3.91 -7.61
C GLN A 110 -19.13 -5.34 -7.14
N VAL A 111 -19.52 -5.63 -5.93
CA VAL A 111 -19.46 -6.98 -5.33
C VAL A 111 -20.83 -7.44 -4.89
N SER A 112 -21.01 -8.76 -4.84
CA SER A 112 -22.19 -9.40 -4.28
C SER A 112 -21.80 -10.24 -3.07
N GLY A 113 -22.76 -10.39 -2.14
CA GLY A 113 -22.57 -11.22 -0.96
C GLY A 113 -23.83 -11.26 -0.11
N THR A 114 -23.75 -12.00 1.01
CA THR A 114 -24.83 -11.98 2.00
C THR A 114 -24.88 -10.60 2.66
N LYS A 115 -26.02 -10.24 3.22
CA LYS A 115 -26.22 -8.96 3.88
C LYS A 115 -25.20 -8.74 4.99
N GLU A 116 -24.92 -9.76 5.78
CA GLU A 116 -23.94 -9.72 6.88
C GLU A 116 -22.50 -9.52 6.37
N ALA A 117 -22.16 -10.03 5.19
CA ALA A 117 -20.85 -9.82 4.58
C ALA A 117 -20.69 -8.39 4.05
N LEU A 118 -21.76 -7.80 3.51
CA LEU A 118 -21.79 -6.46 2.94
C LEU A 118 -21.97 -5.34 3.98
N GLU A 119 -22.52 -5.64 5.16
CA GLU A 119 -22.68 -4.66 6.27
C GLU A 119 -21.33 -4.27 6.90
N LYS A 120 -20.32 -5.11 6.78
CA LYS A 120 -18.95 -4.77 7.23
C LYS A 120 -18.40 -3.63 6.40
N GLU A 121 -17.48 -2.85 6.99
CA GLU A 121 -16.70 -1.89 6.23
C GLU A 121 -15.73 -2.66 5.34
N VAL A 122 -16.03 -2.72 4.05
CA VAL A 122 -15.30 -3.56 3.08
C VAL A 122 -14.59 -2.68 2.07
N SER A 123 -13.31 -2.93 1.89
CA SER A 123 -12.49 -2.35 0.83
C SER A 123 -11.50 -3.38 0.33
N ILE A 124 -11.02 -3.22 -0.90
CA ILE A 124 -9.94 -4.04 -1.43
C ILE A 124 -8.64 -3.25 -1.32
N LYS A 125 -7.64 -3.84 -0.67
CA LYS A 125 -6.28 -3.28 -0.57
C LYS A 125 -5.33 -4.12 -1.41
N VAL A 126 -4.75 -3.50 -2.42
CA VAL A 126 -3.87 -4.15 -3.37
C VAL A 126 -2.44 -3.67 -3.15
N PRO A 127 -1.53 -4.53 -2.66
CA PRO A 127 -0.13 -4.16 -2.49
C PRO A 127 0.59 -4.17 -3.84
N ILE A 128 1.41 -3.14 -4.10
CA ILE A 128 2.32 -3.09 -5.24
C ILE A 128 3.73 -2.76 -4.79
N SER A 129 4.67 -3.65 -5.07
CA SER A 129 6.06 -3.42 -4.69
C SER A 129 6.74 -2.46 -5.67
N ILE A 130 7.28 -1.37 -5.14
CA ILE A 130 8.14 -0.41 -5.83
C ILE A 130 9.61 -0.56 -5.39
N ALA A 131 9.92 -1.61 -4.64
CA ALA A 131 11.24 -1.83 -4.08
C ALA A 131 12.32 -1.87 -5.15
N ARG A 132 13.34 -0.98 -5.03
CA ARG A 132 14.47 -0.83 -5.95
C ARG A 132 14.07 -0.46 -7.39
N ALA A 133 12.89 0.06 -7.62
CA ALA A 133 12.45 0.49 -8.94
C ALA A 133 13.32 1.65 -9.46
N LYS A 134 13.62 1.62 -10.76
CA LYS A 134 14.38 2.64 -11.50
C LYS A 134 13.65 3.13 -12.74
N LYS A 135 12.45 2.59 -12.98
CA LYS A 135 11.56 2.88 -14.11
C LYS A 135 10.13 2.75 -13.63
N ASP A 136 9.23 3.34 -14.38
CA ASP A 136 7.79 3.18 -14.18
C ASP A 136 7.41 1.71 -14.07
N ILE A 137 6.41 1.44 -13.25
CA ILE A 137 5.83 0.12 -13.07
C ILE A 137 4.40 0.18 -13.59
N GLU A 138 4.08 -0.69 -14.54
CA GLU A 138 2.72 -0.92 -15.02
C GLU A 138 2.34 -2.37 -14.76
N LYS A 139 1.23 -2.60 -14.06
CA LYS A 139 0.80 -3.96 -13.71
C LYS A 139 -0.72 -4.06 -13.62
N GLY A 140 -1.27 -5.11 -14.26
CA GLY A 140 -2.63 -5.57 -13.99
C GLY A 140 -2.61 -6.57 -12.84
N ILE A 141 -3.47 -6.36 -11.85
CA ILE A 141 -3.55 -7.21 -10.65
C ILE A 141 -4.97 -7.72 -10.53
N ASP A 142 -5.13 -9.02 -10.35
CA ASP A 142 -6.42 -9.67 -10.17
C ASP A 142 -7.00 -9.34 -8.79
N LEU A 143 -8.14 -8.67 -8.76
CA LEU A 143 -8.79 -8.24 -7.52
C LEU A 143 -9.38 -9.41 -6.73
N ARG A 144 -9.61 -10.57 -7.37
CA ARG A 144 -10.14 -11.77 -6.70
C ARG A 144 -9.20 -12.30 -5.63
N GLU A 145 -7.89 -12.09 -5.77
CA GLU A 145 -6.88 -12.51 -4.80
C GLU A 145 -6.96 -11.70 -3.49
N TYR A 146 -7.55 -10.50 -3.53
CA TYR A 146 -7.65 -9.57 -2.41
C TYR A 146 -9.08 -9.35 -1.92
N LEU A 147 -10.02 -10.09 -2.51
CA LEU A 147 -11.43 -9.96 -2.14
C LEU A 147 -11.68 -10.57 -0.75
N PRO A 148 -12.37 -9.85 0.15
CA PRO A 148 -12.76 -10.41 1.44
C PRO A 148 -13.66 -11.64 1.30
N SER A 149 -13.52 -12.59 2.24
CA SER A 149 -14.28 -13.84 2.23
C SER A 149 -15.80 -13.60 2.25
N GLY A 150 -16.54 -14.37 1.45
CA GLY A 150 -18.00 -14.28 1.36
C GLY A 150 -18.49 -13.24 0.35
N LEU A 151 -17.58 -12.59 -0.38
CA LEU A 151 -17.91 -11.68 -1.47
C LEU A 151 -17.50 -12.26 -2.83
N SER A 152 -18.20 -11.83 -3.88
CA SER A 152 -17.88 -12.15 -5.26
C SER A 152 -17.96 -10.89 -6.11
N ILE A 153 -17.10 -10.73 -7.10
CA ILE A 153 -17.12 -9.58 -8.01
C ILE A 153 -18.31 -9.73 -8.97
N VAL A 154 -19.05 -8.64 -9.17
CA VAL A 154 -20.14 -8.57 -10.13
C VAL A 154 -19.67 -7.88 -11.39
N GLY A 155 -19.88 -8.55 -12.56
CA GLY A 155 -19.47 -8.02 -13.86
C GLY A 155 -18.12 -8.55 -14.34
N GLU A 156 -17.60 -7.96 -15.42
CA GLU A 156 -16.42 -8.46 -16.14
C GLU A 156 -15.09 -7.86 -15.61
N THR A 157 -15.15 -6.77 -14.85
CA THR A 157 -13.96 -6.06 -14.37
C THR A 157 -13.40 -6.74 -13.12
N THR A 158 -12.47 -7.65 -13.32
CA THR A 158 -11.81 -8.41 -12.24
C THR A 158 -10.37 -7.97 -11.99
N THR A 159 -9.85 -7.02 -12.75
CA THR A 159 -8.44 -6.60 -12.72
C THR A 159 -8.35 -5.11 -12.49
N VAL A 160 -7.46 -4.67 -11.59
CA VAL A 160 -7.04 -3.28 -11.45
C VAL A 160 -5.74 -3.08 -12.23
N SER A 161 -5.73 -2.05 -13.09
CA SER A 161 -4.51 -1.60 -13.76
C SER A 161 -3.85 -0.53 -12.90
N VAL A 162 -2.60 -0.75 -12.53
CA VAL A 162 -1.81 0.15 -11.66
C VAL A 162 -0.62 0.65 -12.43
N ARG A 163 -0.37 1.96 -12.35
CA ARG A 163 0.82 2.64 -12.85
C ARG A 163 1.48 3.43 -11.74
N CYS A 164 2.76 3.17 -11.50
CA CYS A 164 3.60 3.94 -10.59
C CYS A 164 4.68 4.65 -11.41
N ASP A 165 4.67 5.98 -11.39
CA ASP A 165 5.67 6.78 -12.11
C ASP A 165 6.92 6.94 -11.25
N ILE A 166 8.05 6.43 -11.75
CA ILE A 166 9.35 6.43 -11.06
C ILE A 166 10.33 7.33 -11.82
N GLU A 167 10.72 8.41 -11.20
CA GLU A 167 11.67 9.36 -11.78
C GLU A 167 13.03 9.32 -11.08
N LYS A 168 14.06 9.67 -11.84
CA LYS A 168 15.39 9.91 -11.27
C LYS A 168 15.40 11.23 -10.51
N ASN A 169 15.99 11.22 -9.31
CA ASN A 169 16.19 12.44 -8.54
C ASN A 169 17.16 13.39 -9.24
N GLY A 170 16.86 14.67 -9.18
CA GLY A 170 17.81 15.72 -9.48
C GLY A 170 19.03 15.68 -8.55
N GLN A 171 20.10 16.33 -8.94
CA GLN A 171 21.33 16.44 -8.15
C GLN A 171 21.77 17.90 -8.06
N ARG A 172 22.19 18.33 -6.86
CA ARG A 172 22.80 19.64 -6.63
C ARG A 172 23.97 19.52 -5.69
N VAL A 173 25.03 20.25 -5.95
CA VAL A 173 26.20 20.32 -5.07
C VAL A 173 26.19 21.67 -4.35
N LEU A 174 26.27 21.62 -3.02
CA LEU A 174 26.46 22.80 -2.19
C LEU A 174 27.82 22.76 -1.50
N GLY A 175 28.49 23.91 -1.47
CA GLY A 175 29.74 24.08 -0.73
C GLY A 175 29.46 24.54 0.69
N LEU A 176 29.95 23.79 1.68
CA LEU A 176 29.95 24.19 3.08
C LEU A 176 31.36 24.58 3.52
N THR A 177 31.42 25.50 4.48
CA THR A 177 32.65 25.80 5.23
C THR A 177 32.49 25.36 6.69
N SER A 178 33.60 25.32 7.44
CA SER A 178 33.53 24.97 8.86
C SER A 178 32.60 25.89 9.66
N SER A 179 32.42 27.14 9.22
CA SER A 179 31.50 28.12 9.87
C SER A 179 30.02 27.79 9.63
N ASP A 180 29.68 26.99 8.65
CA ASP A 180 28.30 26.56 8.37
C ASP A 180 27.89 25.32 9.17
N ILE A 181 28.81 24.77 9.98
CA ILE A 181 28.62 23.52 10.70
C ILE A 181 28.37 23.82 12.19
N ALA A 182 27.18 23.47 12.65
CA ALA A 182 26.85 23.60 14.06
C ALA A 182 27.56 22.54 14.91
N VAL A 183 27.87 22.91 16.13
CA VAL A 183 28.46 22.00 17.11
C VAL A 183 27.42 21.66 18.16
N ARG A 184 27.16 20.35 18.35
CA ARG A 184 26.23 19.86 19.36
C ARG A 184 26.94 19.06 20.44
N ASN A 185 26.43 19.13 21.67
CA ASN A 185 26.90 18.37 22.82
C ASN A 185 28.38 18.56 23.14
N LEU A 186 28.91 19.80 22.98
CA LEU A 186 30.27 20.13 23.44
C LEU A 186 30.34 19.92 24.98
N PRO A 187 31.25 19.06 25.47
CA PRO A 187 31.37 18.84 26.92
C PRO A 187 31.76 20.12 27.67
N LYS A 188 31.27 20.25 28.89
CA LYS A 188 31.68 21.38 29.77
C LYS A 188 33.18 21.36 29.96
N ASN A 189 33.79 22.53 30.01
CA ASN A 189 35.24 22.74 30.15
C ASN A 189 36.07 22.21 28.96
N TYR A 190 35.49 22.15 27.76
CA TYR A 190 36.21 21.87 26.51
C TYR A 190 36.06 23.03 25.54
N THR A 191 37.11 23.23 24.75
CA THR A 191 37.08 24.01 23.51
C THR A 191 37.20 23.06 22.33
N MET A 192 36.63 23.42 21.18
CA MET A 192 36.70 22.66 19.97
C MET A 192 37.15 23.53 18.80
N ASN A 193 38.07 23.02 17.99
CA ASN A 193 38.47 23.61 16.73
C ASN A 193 38.30 22.59 15.58
N PHE A 194 37.88 23.06 14.40
CA PHE A 194 37.92 22.28 13.19
C PHE A 194 39.34 22.12 12.67
N GLU A 195 39.66 20.96 12.09
CA GLU A 195 40.96 20.70 11.45
C GLU A 195 40.72 20.28 9.96
N PRO A 196 40.97 21.18 8.96
CA PRO A 196 41.44 22.54 9.10
C PRO A 196 40.35 23.54 9.57
N GLU A 197 40.76 24.64 10.19
CA GLU A 197 39.84 25.63 10.74
C GLU A 197 38.90 26.22 9.68
N ASN A 198 39.35 26.45 8.46
CA ASN A 198 38.60 26.96 7.34
C ASN A 198 38.34 25.82 6.30
N GLY A 199 37.95 24.64 6.75
CA GLY A 199 37.66 23.50 5.88
C GLY A 199 36.53 23.82 4.92
N LYS A 200 36.67 23.33 3.67
CA LYS A 200 35.64 23.39 2.63
C LYS A 200 35.19 22.00 2.29
N TYR A 201 33.86 21.81 2.25
CA TYR A 201 33.23 20.51 2.04
C TYR A 201 32.17 20.62 0.96
N SER A 202 32.08 19.61 0.09
CA SER A 202 31.07 19.53 -0.95
C SER A 202 30.00 18.51 -0.57
N VAL A 203 28.77 18.96 -0.42
CA VAL A 203 27.60 18.11 -0.14
C VAL A 203 26.85 17.88 -1.42
N GLU A 204 26.71 16.61 -1.82
CA GLU A 204 25.91 16.20 -2.98
C GLU A 204 24.47 15.90 -2.50
N LEU A 205 23.50 16.68 -2.99
CA LEU A 205 22.09 16.56 -2.67
C LEU A 205 21.36 15.80 -3.78
N LEU A 206 20.37 15.02 -3.38
CA LEU A 206 19.38 14.35 -4.22
C LEU A 206 17.99 14.80 -3.83
N GLY A 207 17.14 15.03 -4.81
CA GLY A 207 15.75 15.43 -4.58
C GLY A 207 15.06 15.85 -5.88
N GLU A 208 13.90 16.41 -5.77
CA GLU A 208 13.20 17.04 -6.89
C GLU A 208 13.93 18.33 -7.29
N ASP A 209 14.08 18.58 -8.60
CA ASP A 209 14.82 19.75 -9.10
C ASP A 209 14.28 21.08 -8.56
N ALA A 210 12.94 21.23 -8.49
CA ALA A 210 12.31 22.41 -7.90
C ALA A 210 12.67 22.58 -6.42
N THR A 211 12.57 21.52 -5.64
CA THR A 211 12.94 21.52 -4.21
C THR A 211 14.43 21.83 -4.03
N LEU A 212 15.29 21.21 -4.84
CA LEU A 212 16.74 21.44 -4.75
C LEU A 212 17.15 22.87 -5.13
N ALA A 213 16.40 23.51 -6.05
CA ALA A 213 16.69 24.89 -6.46
C ALA A 213 16.58 25.89 -5.30
N ASP A 214 15.68 25.64 -4.36
CA ASP A 214 15.40 26.52 -3.23
C ASP A 214 16.28 26.22 -1.99
N VAL A 215 16.99 25.08 -1.95
CA VAL A 215 17.80 24.69 -0.79
C VAL A 215 19.08 25.52 -0.70
N ASN A 216 19.29 26.21 0.41
CA ASN A 216 20.50 26.95 0.73
C ASN A 216 21.34 26.19 1.76
N VAL A 217 22.59 26.64 1.97
CA VAL A 217 23.54 26.00 2.92
C VAL A 217 22.96 25.94 4.33
N GLY A 218 22.29 26.99 4.78
CA GLY A 218 21.66 27.06 6.11
C GLY A 218 20.53 26.02 6.31
N ASP A 219 19.81 25.66 5.23
CA ASP A 219 18.69 24.72 5.26
C ASP A 219 19.17 23.28 5.47
N LEU A 220 20.46 22.99 5.26
CA LEU A 220 21.02 21.67 5.51
C LEU A 220 21.06 21.32 7.00
N GLY A 221 21.06 22.33 7.89
CA GLY A 221 21.17 22.14 9.32
C GLY A 221 22.35 21.22 9.69
N ALA A 222 23.50 21.42 9.03
CA ALA A 222 24.69 20.59 9.16
C ALA A 222 25.30 20.71 10.57
N TYR A 223 25.63 19.59 11.20
CA TYR A 223 26.23 19.59 12.53
C TYR A 223 27.15 18.41 12.80
N VAL A 224 28.06 18.60 13.74
CA VAL A 224 28.84 17.54 14.37
C VAL A 224 28.37 17.33 15.80
N ASP A 225 28.35 16.09 16.24
CA ASP A 225 27.92 15.71 17.59
C ASP A 225 29.13 15.24 18.40
N LEU A 226 29.44 15.95 19.45
CA LEU A 226 30.61 15.72 20.29
C LEU A 226 30.30 14.89 21.56
N ASN A 227 29.09 14.30 21.62
CA ASN A 227 28.68 13.52 22.79
C ASN A 227 29.66 12.37 23.05
N GLY A 228 30.13 12.27 24.31
CA GLY A 228 31.02 11.18 24.75
C GLY A 228 32.46 11.28 24.27
N LEU A 229 32.89 12.38 23.66
CA LEU A 229 34.27 12.56 23.22
C LEU A 229 35.15 13.12 24.31
N SER A 230 36.40 12.68 24.31
CA SER A 230 37.47 13.14 25.23
C SER A 230 38.45 14.11 24.56
N ASP A 231 39.45 14.57 25.28
CA ASP A 231 40.54 15.39 24.78
C ASP A 231 41.25 14.68 23.58
N GLY A 232 41.60 15.45 22.56
CA GLY A 232 42.31 14.96 21.38
C GLY A 232 41.62 15.24 20.02
N SER A 233 42.17 14.67 18.97
CA SER A 233 41.64 14.82 17.60
C SER A 233 40.69 13.67 17.27
N HIS A 234 39.51 14.01 16.76
CA HIS A 234 38.45 13.07 16.38
C HIS A 234 38.02 13.28 14.94
N THR A 235 37.66 12.18 14.27
CA THR A 235 37.06 12.21 12.92
C THR A 235 35.59 11.81 13.01
N LEU A 236 34.70 12.74 12.72
CA LEU A 236 33.25 12.59 12.85
C LEU A 236 32.57 12.61 11.50
N GLU A 237 31.47 11.87 11.37
CA GLU A 237 30.59 11.99 10.22
C GLU A 237 29.71 13.23 10.39
N LEU A 238 29.64 14.07 9.35
CA LEU A 238 28.76 15.24 9.32
C LEU A 238 27.30 14.78 9.28
N LYS A 239 26.50 15.30 10.19
CA LYS A 239 25.07 15.03 10.31
C LYS A 239 24.27 16.23 9.80
N TYR A 240 23.01 15.99 9.41
CA TYR A 240 22.16 16.98 8.78
C TYR A 240 20.75 16.97 9.37
N SER A 241 20.07 18.10 9.29
CA SER A 241 18.63 18.26 9.56
C SER A 241 17.98 18.79 8.28
N LEU A 242 17.77 17.91 7.30
CA LEU A 242 17.39 18.26 5.93
C LEU A 242 15.91 18.64 5.79
N PRO A 243 15.57 19.51 4.83
CA PRO A 243 14.19 19.71 4.39
C PRO A 243 13.55 18.41 3.85
N THR A 244 12.22 18.36 3.88
CA THR A 244 11.46 17.23 3.31
C THR A 244 11.78 17.09 1.83
N GLY A 245 11.98 15.85 1.35
CA GLY A 245 12.27 15.55 -0.05
C GLY A 245 13.74 15.70 -0.45
N VAL A 246 14.64 16.13 0.45
CA VAL A 246 16.08 16.26 0.19
C VAL A 246 16.86 15.16 0.90
N GLN A 247 17.83 14.58 0.20
CA GLN A 247 18.74 13.56 0.71
C GLN A 247 20.19 13.94 0.43
N VAL A 248 21.12 13.53 1.30
CA VAL A 248 22.56 13.63 1.02
C VAL A 248 23.06 12.32 0.44
N LYS A 249 23.76 12.41 -0.70
CA LYS A 249 24.29 11.26 -1.42
C LYS A 249 25.65 10.81 -0.89
N ASN A 250 26.49 11.76 -0.50
CA ASN A 250 27.85 11.50 -0.05
C ASN A 250 28.02 11.60 1.46
N LYS A 251 28.96 10.83 2.01
CA LYS A 251 29.33 10.92 3.42
C LYS A 251 30.54 11.82 3.59
N ILE A 252 30.43 12.83 4.43
CA ILE A 252 31.51 13.77 4.72
C ILE A 252 32.05 13.49 6.12
N LYS A 253 33.36 13.38 6.23
CA LYS A 253 34.07 13.23 7.50
C LYS A 253 34.77 14.53 7.84
N ILE A 254 34.56 14.98 9.07
CA ILE A 254 35.11 16.22 9.63
C ILE A 254 36.10 15.86 10.72
N LYS A 255 37.28 16.45 10.67
CA LYS A 255 38.24 16.40 11.80
C LYS A 255 38.00 17.54 12.76
N VAL A 256 37.91 17.23 14.03
CA VAL A 256 37.78 18.19 15.12
C VAL A 256 38.83 17.90 16.18
N LYS A 257 39.32 18.93 16.83
CA LYS A 257 40.21 18.83 17.99
C LYS A 257 39.56 19.40 19.22
N LEU A 258 39.39 18.56 20.22
CA LEU A 258 38.92 18.96 21.54
C LEU A 258 40.11 19.21 22.46
N LYS A 259 40.05 20.29 23.20
CA LYS A 259 40.99 20.60 24.29
C LYS A 259 40.23 20.88 25.59
N ARG A 260 40.63 20.21 26.66
CA ARG A 260 40.12 20.51 27.98
C ARG A 260 40.67 21.86 28.44
N GLN A 261 39.80 22.75 28.91
CA GLN A 261 40.23 23.98 29.60
C GLN A 261 40.67 23.60 30.99
N GLU A 262 41.91 23.86 31.34
CA GLU A 262 42.39 23.82 32.72
C GLU A 262 41.67 24.95 33.45
N GLY A 263 40.92 24.63 34.52
CA GLY A 263 40.27 25.63 35.36
C GLY A 263 41.34 26.53 35.97
N GLU A 264 41.14 27.83 35.87
CA GLU A 264 41.93 28.82 36.63
C GLU A 264 41.90 28.40 38.12
N VAL A 265 43.06 27.97 38.63
CA VAL A 265 43.24 27.77 40.07
C VAL A 265 43.21 29.17 40.66
N THR A 266 42.09 29.59 41.18
CA THR A 266 42.03 30.77 42.05
C THR A 266 42.90 30.47 43.26
N ASP A 267 44.08 31.08 43.32
CA ASP A 267 44.92 31.09 44.49
C ASP A 267 44.08 31.51 45.69
N ALA A 268 43.95 30.63 46.68
CA ALA A 268 43.38 30.95 47.97
C ALA A 268 44.27 31.98 48.65
N PRO A 269 43.69 33.01 49.23
CA PRO A 269 44.50 34.03 49.94
C PRO A 269 45.31 33.40 51.09
N SER A 270 46.61 33.55 51.02
CA SER A 270 47.55 33.17 52.08
C SER A 270 47.17 33.79 53.38
N THR A 271 46.85 32.98 54.38
CA THR A 271 46.60 33.43 55.79
C THR A 271 47.89 34.00 56.38
N PRO A 272 47.88 35.18 56.90
CA PRO A 272 49.08 35.71 57.58
C PRO A 272 49.37 34.99 58.89
N THR A 273 50.60 34.53 59.04
CA THR A 273 51.13 33.92 60.27
C THR A 273 51.07 34.93 61.46
N PRO A 274 50.55 34.58 62.63
CA PRO A 274 50.61 35.46 63.80
C PRO A 274 52.06 35.53 64.38
N THR A 275 52.58 36.74 64.51
CA THR A 275 53.81 37.03 65.22
C THR A 275 53.53 36.93 66.69
N VAL A 276 54.26 36.09 67.43
CA VAL A 276 54.25 36.06 68.92
C VAL A 276 55.33 36.95 69.40
N GLU A 277 54.99 37.96 70.26
CA GLU A 277 55.82 38.51 71.30
C GLU A 277 55.64 37.77 72.62
#